data_ed121619908c138c3996c1393f2eba93
#
_entry.id   ed121619908c138c3996c1393f2eba93
#
_cell.length_a   1.000
_cell.length_b   1.000
_cell.length_c   1.000
_cell.angle_alpha   90.00
_cell.angle_beta   90.00
_cell.angle_gamma   90.00
#
_symmetry.space_group_name_H-M   'P 1'
#
loop_
_entity.id
_entity.type
_entity.pdbx_description
1 polymer ?
#
loop_
_entity_poly.entity_id
_entity_poly.type
_entity_poly.pdbx_seq_one_letter_code
_entity_poly.pdbx_strand_id
1 'polypeptide(L)'
;MNVHAQTMEAPAGVPETYGKLLSRLVEVLERENADLRNNDLSMFPEYVRQKDLLLLDLSRLGRMHGDSPRLRALLDDELRRVKAALEENARLLELHLGAAREFASFLEDSIRRHRSDGTYSRNVARGYGKW
;
A
#
# COMPACT_ATOMS: atom_id res chain seq x y z
N MET A 1 42.76 5.87 -18.52
CA MET A 1 41.43 5.27 -18.31
C MET A 1 41.23 4.95 -16.85
N ASN A 2 40.18 5.39 -16.29
CA ASN A 2 39.92 5.22 -14.85
C ASN A 2 39.06 4.00 -14.59
N VAL A 3 39.70 2.87 -14.34
CA VAL A 3 39.01 1.60 -14.09
C VAL A 3 38.23 1.64 -12.77
N HIS A 4 38.67 2.41 -11.79
CA HIS A 4 37.98 2.53 -10.51
C HIS A 4 36.63 3.24 -10.65
N ALA A 5 36.51 4.22 -11.51
CA ALA A 5 35.23 4.89 -11.76
C ALA A 5 34.21 3.91 -12.36
N GLN A 6 34.66 3.01 -13.23
CA GLN A 6 33.78 2.00 -13.82
C GLN A 6 33.33 0.96 -12.82
N THR A 7 34.20 0.54 -11.88
CA THR A 7 33.84 -0.46 -10.86
C THR A 7 32.95 0.11 -9.76
N MET A 8 32.95 1.42 -9.56
CA MET A 8 32.11 2.08 -8.54
C MET A 8 30.73 2.45 -9.06
N GLU A 9 30.52 2.42 -10.36
CA GLU A 9 29.23 2.69 -10.97
C GLU A 9 28.40 1.42 -11.12
N ALA A 10 27.07 1.57 -10.99
CA ALA A 10 26.16 0.47 -11.26
C ALA A 10 26.29 0.06 -12.74
N PRO A 11 26.10 -1.24 -13.06
CA PRO A 11 26.04 -1.69 -14.45
C PRO A 11 25.06 -0.87 -15.28
N ALA A 12 25.30 -0.74 -16.58
CA ALA A 12 24.56 0.14 -17.46
C ALA A 12 23.05 -0.05 -17.48
N GLY A 13 22.57 -1.29 -17.25
CA GLY A 13 21.13 -1.59 -17.22
C GLY A 13 20.43 -1.33 -15.89
N VAL A 14 21.16 -1.01 -14.83
CA VAL A 14 20.59 -0.86 -13.48
C VAL A 14 19.67 0.35 -13.37
N PRO A 15 20.05 1.56 -13.82
CA PRO A 15 19.12 2.70 -13.76
C PRO A 15 17.83 2.46 -14.52
N GLU A 16 17.89 1.81 -15.67
CA GLU A 16 16.71 1.47 -16.46
C GLU A 16 15.81 0.48 -15.73
N THR A 17 16.40 -0.51 -15.09
CA THR A 17 15.64 -1.51 -14.32
C THR A 17 14.94 -0.86 -13.13
N TYR A 18 15.63 -0.01 -12.37
CA TYR A 18 15.02 0.78 -11.31
C TYR A 18 13.87 1.64 -11.84
N GLY A 19 14.10 2.34 -12.93
CA GLY A 19 13.11 3.21 -13.53
C GLY A 19 11.85 2.47 -13.92
N LYS A 20 11.97 1.29 -14.49
CA LYS A 20 10.81 0.44 -14.85
C LYS A 20 10.03 -0.02 -13.62
N LEU A 21 10.74 -0.47 -12.59
CA LEU A 21 10.10 -0.91 -11.35
C LEU A 21 9.39 0.24 -10.65
N LEU A 22 10.02 1.39 -10.56
CA LEU A 22 9.42 2.60 -9.97
C LEU A 22 8.19 3.05 -10.75
N SER A 23 8.26 3.04 -12.08
CA SER A 23 7.12 3.41 -12.94
C SER A 23 5.94 2.45 -12.76
N ARG A 24 6.21 1.16 -12.66
CA ARG A 24 5.16 0.17 -12.37
C ARG A 24 4.54 0.38 -11.01
N LEU A 25 5.35 0.70 -10.02
CA LEU A 25 4.86 0.98 -8.67
C LEU A 25 3.94 2.20 -8.68
N VAL A 26 4.32 3.26 -9.38
CA VAL A 26 3.46 4.45 -9.55
C VAL A 26 2.13 4.06 -10.19
N GLU A 27 2.15 3.27 -11.26
CA GLU A 27 0.92 2.83 -11.93
C GLU A 27 0.00 2.06 -11.00
N VAL A 28 0.53 1.13 -10.23
CA VAL A 28 -0.25 0.34 -9.28
C VAL A 28 -0.84 1.24 -8.20
N LEU A 29 -0.03 2.14 -7.64
CA LEU A 29 -0.48 3.08 -6.60
C LEU A 29 -1.56 4.02 -7.13
N GLU A 30 -1.41 4.54 -8.34
CA GLU A 30 -2.40 5.44 -8.93
C GLU A 30 -3.72 4.74 -9.19
N ARG A 31 -3.71 3.49 -9.65
CA ARG A 31 -4.92 2.69 -9.83
C ARG A 31 -5.60 2.41 -8.50
N GLU A 32 -4.83 1.99 -7.51
CA GLU A 32 -5.38 1.77 -6.18
C GLU A 32 -5.97 3.05 -5.60
N ASN A 33 -5.26 4.16 -5.73
CA ASN A 33 -5.73 5.45 -5.24
C ASN A 33 -7.05 5.86 -5.91
N ALA A 34 -7.18 5.65 -7.21
CA ALA A 34 -8.42 5.92 -7.93
C ALA A 34 -9.58 5.06 -7.42
N ASP A 35 -9.33 3.75 -7.22
CA ASP A 35 -10.34 2.84 -6.70
C ASP A 35 -10.74 3.19 -5.27
N LEU A 36 -9.76 3.54 -4.43
CA LEU A 36 -10.03 3.98 -3.05
C LEU A 36 -10.89 5.24 -3.00
N ARG A 37 -10.66 6.20 -3.90
CA ARG A 37 -11.49 7.41 -4.01
C ARG A 37 -12.92 7.08 -4.38
N ASN A 38 -13.12 6.03 -5.17
CA ASN A 38 -14.44 5.57 -5.61
C ASN A 38 -15.05 4.54 -4.66
N ASN A 39 -14.43 4.30 -3.51
CA ASN A 39 -14.85 3.29 -2.52
C ASN A 39 -14.94 1.89 -3.12
N ASP A 40 -14.12 1.58 -4.12
CA ASP A 40 -14.03 0.29 -4.76
C ASP A 40 -12.85 -0.49 -4.18
N LEU A 41 -13.14 -1.49 -3.35
CA LEU A 41 -12.15 -2.33 -2.70
C LEU A 41 -12.02 -3.71 -3.36
N SER A 42 -12.68 -3.93 -4.49
CA SER A 42 -12.73 -5.25 -5.13
C SER A 42 -11.36 -5.77 -5.54
N MET A 43 -10.46 -4.88 -5.95
CA MET A 43 -9.11 -5.23 -6.40
C MET A 43 -8.05 -5.03 -5.31
N PHE A 44 -8.46 -4.66 -4.10
CA PHE A 44 -7.51 -4.33 -3.03
C PHE A 44 -6.47 -5.44 -2.76
N PRO A 45 -6.86 -6.72 -2.62
CA PRO A 45 -5.87 -7.79 -2.40
C PRO A 45 -4.85 -7.89 -3.53
N GLU A 46 -5.27 -7.67 -4.78
CA GLU A 46 -4.37 -7.71 -5.92
C GLU A 46 -3.38 -6.56 -5.91
N TYR A 47 -3.81 -5.35 -5.54
CA TYR A 47 -2.90 -4.21 -5.40
C TYR A 47 -1.87 -4.46 -4.31
N VAL A 48 -2.28 -5.02 -3.18
CA VAL A 48 -1.34 -5.39 -2.09
C VAL A 48 -0.29 -6.36 -2.61
N ARG A 49 -0.72 -7.40 -3.33
CA ARG A 49 0.19 -8.39 -3.91
C ARG A 49 1.18 -7.75 -4.88
N GLN A 50 0.70 -6.92 -5.79
CA GLN A 50 1.54 -6.25 -6.78
C GLN A 50 2.55 -5.29 -6.12
N LYS A 51 2.11 -4.52 -5.14
CA LYS A 51 3.00 -3.62 -4.39
C LYS A 51 4.09 -4.41 -3.66
N ASP A 52 3.73 -5.50 -3.00
CA ASP A 52 4.68 -6.33 -2.28
C ASP A 52 5.76 -6.91 -3.20
N LEU A 53 5.36 -7.42 -4.36
CA LEU A 53 6.30 -7.95 -5.35
C LEU A 53 7.25 -6.88 -5.89
N LEU A 54 6.72 -5.71 -6.21
CA LEU A 54 7.53 -4.59 -6.71
C LEU A 54 8.52 -4.08 -5.66
N LEU A 55 8.06 -3.95 -4.42
CA LEU A 55 8.91 -3.52 -3.32
C LEU A 55 9.99 -4.56 -3.01
N LEU A 56 9.66 -5.85 -3.12
CA LEU A 56 10.64 -6.91 -2.98
C LEU A 56 11.72 -6.84 -4.05
N ASP A 57 11.33 -6.65 -5.30
CA ASP A 57 12.26 -6.51 -6.43
C ASP A 57 13.15 -5.28 -6.25
N LEU A 58 12.58 -4.15 -5.84
CA LEU A 58 13.34 -2.93 -5.55
C LEU A 58 14.33 -3.14 -4.41
N SER A 59 13.92 -3.85 -3.36
CA SER A 59 14.79 -4.18 -2.22
C SER A 59 15.95 -5.06 -2.63
N ARG A 60 15.69 -6.06 -3.47
CA ARG A 60 16.75 -6.93 -4.01
C ARG A 60 17.74 -6.15 -4.85
N LEU A 61 17.24 -5.29 -5.71
CA LEU A 61 18.07 -4.47 -6.57
C LEU A 61 18.94 -3.51 -5.74
N GLY A 62 18.37 -2.92 -4.68
CA GLY A 62 19.09 -2.07 -3.74
C GLY A 62 20.20 -2.80 -3.00
N ARG A 63 19.95 -4.04 -2.60
CA ARG A 63 20.98 -4.86 -1.93
C ARG A 63 22.10 -5.27 -2.87
N MET A 64 21.78 -5.53 -4.14
CA MET A 64 22.77 -5.94 -5.12
C MET A 64 23.66 -4.79 -5.57
N HIS A 65 23.12 -3.61 -5.75
CA HIS A 65 23.80 -2.48 -6.38
C HIS A 65 24.03 -1.29 -5.47
N GLY A 66 23.44 -1.32 -4.27
CA GLY A 66 23.55 -0.25 -3.30
C GLY A 66 22.80 1.00 -3.73
N ASP A 67 23.12 2.08 -3.03
CA ASP A 67 22.50 3.37 -3.20
C ASP A 67 23.62 4.40 -3.43
N SER A 68 23.54 5.12 -4.53
CA SER A 68 24.51 6.14 -4.86
C SER A 68 23.82 7.47 -5.16
N PRO A 69 24.49 8.61 -4.86
CA PRO A 69 23.92 9.92 -5.19
C PRO A 69 23.67 10.09 -6.69
N ARG A 70 24.50 9.50 -7.51
CA ARG A 70 24.34 9.54 -8.97
C ARG A 70 23.10 8.81 -9.43
N LEU A 71 22.86 7.62 -8.89
CA LEU A 71 21.67 6.83 -9.20
C LEU A 71 20.42 7.58 -8.77
N ARG A 72 20.42 8.16 -7.58
CA ARG A 72 19.30 8.98 -7.09
C ARG A 72 19.03 10.16 -8.01
N ALA A 73 20.06 10.84 -8.47
CA ALA A 73 19.90 11.97 -9.38
C ALA A 73 19.28 11.54 -10.72
N LEU A 74 19.66 10.37 -11.24
CA LEU A 74 19.10 9.83 -12.48
C LEU A 74 17.62 9.44 -12.33
N LEU A 75 17.20 9.03 -11.13
CA LEU A 75 15.86 8.54 -10.84
C LEU A 75 15.01 9.57 -10.08
N ASP A 76 15.46 10.82 -9.99
CA ASP A 76 14.81 11.83 -9.17
C ASP A 76 13.33 12.02 -9.51
N ASP A 77 12.97 12.10 -10.78
CA ASP A 77 11.57 12.27 -11.20
C ASP A 77 10.71 11.07 -10.82
N GLU A 78 11.21 9.86 -11.05
CA GLU A 78 10.51 8.64 -10.69
C GLU A 78 10.32 8.53 -9.18
N LEU A 79 11.35 8.85 -8.40
CA LEU A 79 11.30 8.83 -6.95
C LEU A 79 10.29 9.83 -6.38
N ARG A 80 10.22 11.03 -6.97
CA ARG A 80 9.23 12.03 -6.57
C ARG A 80 7.81 11.54 -6.83
N ARG A 81 7.58 10.93 -7.98
CA ARG A 81 6.26 10.39 -8.33
C ARG A 81 5.85 9.26 -7.40
N VAL A 82 6.76 8.35 -7.09
CA VAL A 82 6.52 7.27 -6.14
C VAL A 82 6.18 7.85 -4.77
N LYS A 83 6.95 8.82 -4.30
CA LYS A 83 6.72 9.46 -3.01
C LYS A 83 5.34 10.10 -2.94
N ALA A 84 4.97 10.87 -3.95
CA ALA A 84 3.66 11.51 -4.00
C ALA A 84 2.52 10.49 -4.03
N ALA A 85 2.65 9.44 -4.84
CA ALA A 85 1.65 8.37 -4.91
C ALA A 85 1.54 7.59 -3.61
N LEU A 86 2.65 7.31 -2.94
CA LEU A 86 2.66 6.64 -1.64
C LEU A 86 2.01 7.49 -0.54
N GLU A 87 2.29 8.78 -0.51
CA GLU A 87 1.68 9.70 0.46
C GLU A 87 0.16 9.74 0.29
N GLU A 88 -0.30 9.86 -0.95
CA GLU A 88 -1.74 9.83 -1.24
C GLU A 88 -2.36 8.48 -0.91
N ASN A 89 -1.67 7.39 -1.22
CA ASN A 89 -2.12 6.04 -0.89
C ASN A 89 -2.29 5.86 0.61
N ALA A 90 -1.30 6.29 1.39
CA ALA A 90 -1.36 6.23 2.86
C ALA A 90 -2.55 7.04 3.40
N ARG A 91 -2.78 8.23 2.86
CA ARG A 91 -3.90 9.09 3.26
C ARG A 91 -5.26 8.42 2.99
N LEU A 92 -5.42 7.85 1.80
CA LEU A 92 -6.66 7.18 1.40
C LEU A 92 -6.91 5.92 2.22
N LEU A 93 -5.87 5.11 2.44
CA LEU A 93 -5.97 3.91 3.28
C LEU A 93 -6.34 4.26 4.72
N GLU A 94 -5.78 5.33 5.27
CA GLU A 94 -6.13 5.79 6.61
C GLU A 94 -7.59 6.23 6.70
N LEU A 95 -8.12 6.92 5.68
CA LEU A 95 -9.54 7.27 5.63
C LEU A 95 -10.43 6.04 5.60
N HIS A 96 -10.11 5.04 4.79
CA HIS A 96 -10.88 3.80 4.72
C HIS A 96 -10.83 3.02 6.03
N LEU A 97 -9.67 2.96 6.65
CA LEU A 97 -9.50 2.29 7.95
C LEU A 97 -10.30 3.00 9.04
N GLY A 98 -10.27 4.34 9.06
CA GLY A 98 -11.07 5.13 9.99
C GLY A 98 -12.56 4.89 9.84
N ALA A 99 -13.05 4.88 8.60
CA ALA A 99 -14.46 4.60 8.31
C ALA A 99 -14.85 3.19 8.76
N ALA A 100 -13.98 2.19 8.54
CA ALA A 100 -14.23 0.82 8.97
C ALA A 100 -14.30 0.71 10.51
N ARG A 101 -13.42 1.42 11.22
CA ARG A 101 -13.44 1.47 12.69
C ARG A 101 -14.69 2.12 13.23
N GLU A 102 -15.13 3.22 12.63
CA GLU A 102 -16.36 3.91 13.01
C GLU A 102 -17.59 3.00 12.80
N PHE A 103 -17.62 2.30 11.68
CA PHE A 103 -18.70 1.36 11.40
C PHE A 103 -18.73 0.20 12.39
N ALA A 104 -17.57 -0.37 12.71
CA ALA A 104 -17.46 -1.43 13.73
C ALA A 104 -17.94 -0.95 15.09
N SER A 105 -17.55 0.26 15.49
CA SER A 105 -18.00 0.88 16.74
C SER A 105 -19.52 1.08 16.76
N PHE A 106 -20.08 1.56 15.66
CA PHE A 106 -21.52 1.71 15.50
C PHE A 106 -22.26 0.37 15.67
N LEU A 107 -21.75 -0.69 15.04
CA LEU A 107 -22.32 -2.03 15.16
C LEU A 107 -22.29 -2.53 16.60
N GLU A 108 -21.16 -2.36 17.28
CA GLU A 108 -21.03 -2.75 18.69
C GLU A 108 -22.06 -2.03 19.58
N ASP A 109 -22.22 -0.74 19.38
CA ASP A 109 -23.18 0.06 20.13
C ASP A 109 -24.61 -0.35 19.83
N SER A 110 -24.93 -0.66 18.58
CA SER A 110 -26.23 -1.16 18.18
C SER A 110 -26.55 -2.50 18.82
N ILE A 111 -25.59 -3.41 18.84
CA ILE A 111 -25.72 -4.72 19.47
C ILE A 111 -25.94 -4.57 20.98
N ARG A 112 -25.19 -3.71 21.65
CA ARG A 112 -25.36 -3.45 23.10
C ARG A 112 -26.75 -2.90 23.42
N ARG A 113 -27.22 -1.95 22.62
CA ARG A 113 -28.58 -1.38 22.81
C ARG A 113 -29.67 -2.44 22.67
N HIS A 114 -29.53 -3.31 21.67
CA HIS A 114 -30.47 -4.41 21.47
C HIS A 114 -30.40 -5.43 22.62
N ARG A 115 -29.24 -5.69 23.18
CA ARG A 115 -29.07 -6.58 24.33
C ARG A 115 -29.65 -6.01 25.59
N SER A 116 -29.67 -4.69 25.78
CA SER A 116 -30.26 -4.06 26.95
C SER A 116 -31.77 -4.00 26.89
N ASP A 117 -32.39 -4.21 25.72
CA ASP A 117 -33.82 -4.38 25.58
C ASP A 117 -34.21 -5.79 26.04
N GLY A 118 -34.92 -5.90 27.14
CA GLY A 118 -35.27 -7.16 27.80
C GLY A 118 -35.96 -8.18 26.90
N THR A 119 -36.86 -7.73 26.02
CA THR A 119 -37.57 -8.62 25.08
C THR A 119 -36.65 -9.10 23.97
N TYR A 120 -35.76 -8.25 23.49
CA TYR A 120 -34.88 -8.52 22.36
C TYR A 120 -33.64 -9.31 22.78
N SER A 121 -33.09 -9.03 23.96
CA SER A 121 -31.86 -9.65 24.43
C SER A 121 -31.95 -11.17 24.56
N ARG A 122 -33.12 -11.71 24.90
CA ARG A 122 -33.35 -13.15 24.99
C ARG A 122 -33.16 -13.85 23.64
N ASN A 123 -33.67 -13.28 22.56
CA ASN A 123 -33.56 -13.83 21.23
C ASN A 123 -32.13 -13.69 20.70
N VAL A 124 -31.49 -12.58 20.94
CA VAL A 124 -30.10 -12.31 20.53
C VAL A 124 -29.15 -13.26 21.25
N ALA A 125 -29.34 -13.48 22.56
CA ALA A 125 -28.53 -14.41 23.32
C ALA A 125 -28.63 -15.86 22.80
N ARG A 126 -29.80 -16.31 22.36
CA ARG A 126 -29.96 -17.62 21.72
C ARG A 126 -29.24 -17.71 20.39
N GLY A 127 -29.27 -16.66 19.59
CA GLY A 127 -28.59 -16.61 18.31
C GLY A 127 -27.07 -16.69 18.45
N TYR A 128 -26.52 -15.97 19.38
CA TYR A 128 -25.08 -15.95 19.65
C TYR A 128 -24.56 -17.21 20.32
N GLY A 129 -25.39 -17.87 21.12
CA GLY A 129 -25.02 -19.12 21.78
C GLY A 129 -24.77 -20.28 20.82
N LYS A 130 -25.14 -20.16 19.56
CA LYS A 130 -24.95 -21.18 18.51
C LYS A 130 -23.67 -20.96 17.70
N TRP A 131 -22.98 -19.90 17.91
CA TRP A 131 -21.77 -19.53 17.17
C TRP A 131 -20.52 -20.00 17.94
#